data_88ba5face70740fe1d461fa793e76217
#
_entry.id   88ba5face70740fe1d461fa793e76217
#
_cell.length_a   1.000
_cell.length_b   1.000
_cell.length_c   1.000
_cell.angle_alpha   90.00
_cell.angle_beta   90.00
_cell.angle_gamma   90.00
#
_symmetry.space_group_name_H-M   'P 1'
#
loop_
_entity.id
_entity.type
_entity.pdbx_description
1 polymer ?
#
loop_
_entity_poly.entity_id
_entity_poly.type
_entity_poly.pdbx_seq_one_letter_code
_entity_poly.pdbx_strand_id
1 'polypeptide(L)'
;MQSQADKLLALKNRFSQMPSCVIAFSGGVDSTLLLASAHDALGKNALALTIRASVFPKSETDGAIRFCQERAIRHEIIDFDPLELSEFCANPPNRCYYCKKAIFARICNFAQKNSIPFVAEGSNLDDDKDFRPGRKALEEFGVISPLREAQFRKSDVRGSL
;
A
#
# COMPACT_ATOMS: atom_id res chain seq x y z
N MET A 1 -24.54 -8.39 -8.44
CA MET A 1 -23.35 -7.56 -8.76
C MET A 1 -23.26 -6.41 -7.75
N GLN A 2 -22.09 -6.24 -7.13
CA GLN A 2 -21.91 -5.17 -6.16
C GLN A 2 -21.78 -3.82 -6.85
N SER A 3 -22.46 -2.82 -6.32
CA SER A 3 -22.30 -1.44 -6.77
C SER A 3 -20.98 -0.86 -6.25
N GLN A 4 -20.55 0.26 -6.84
CA GLN A 4 -19.36 0.96 -6.38
C GLN A 4 -19.53 1.44 -4.91
N ALA A 5 -20.73 1.88 -4.56
CA ALA A 5 -21.04 2.27 -3.19
C ALA A 5 -20.90 1.10 -2.20
N ASP A 6 -21.35 -0.09 -2.62
CA ASP A 6 -21.23 -1.30 -1.80
C ASP A 6 -19.75 -1.65 -1.57
N LYS A 7 -18.93 -1.55 -2.60
CA LYS A 7 -17.49 -1.81 -2.51
C LYS A 7 -16.79 -0.82 -1.59
N LEU A 8 -17.14 0.47 -1.67
CA LEU A 8 -16.60 1.50 -0.78
C LEU A 8 -17.00 1.26 0.67
N LEU A 9 -18.24 0.87 0.89
CA LEU A 9 -18.73 0.55 2.24
C LEU A 9 -17.98 -0.66 2.81
N ALA A 10 -17.82 -1.71 2.02
CA ALA A 10 -17.07 -2.90 2.42
C ALA A 10 -15.63 -2.56 2.78
N LEU A 11 -14.99 -1.68 2.00
CA LEU A 11 -13.63 -1.24 2.25
C LEU A 11 -13.52 -0.49 3.57
N LYS A 12 -14.41 0.46 3.83
CA LYS A 12 -14.43 1.23 5.08
C LYS A 12 -14.72 0.33 6.27
N ASN A 13 -15.65 -0.60 6.13
CA ASN A 13 -15.99 -1.55 7.21
C ASN A 13 -14.79 -2.44 7.54
N ARG A 14 -14.00 -2.84 6.55
CA ARG A 14 -12.80 -3.63 6.78
C ARG A 14 -11.82 -2.87 7.67
N PHE A 15 -11.58 -1.59 7.38
CA PHE A 15 -10.70 -0.76 8.20
C PHE A 15 -11.29 -0.48 9.59
N SER A 16 -12.59 -0.27 9.68
CA SER A 16 -13.25 0.03 10.97
C SER A 16 -13.08 -1.07 12.01
N GLN A 17 -12.78 -2.30 11.57
CA GLN A 17 -12.55 -3.43 12.46
C GLN A 17 -11.11 -3.48 13.00
N MET A 18 -10.24 -2.60 12.54
CA MET A 18 -8.83 -2.56 12.95
C MET A 18 -8.60 -1.49 14.01
N PRO A 19 -7.71 -1.73 14.99
CA PRO A 19 -7.32 -0.67 15.93
C PRO A 19 -6.44 0.39 15.26
N SER A 20 -5.61 -0.01 14.31
CA SER A 20 -4.73 0.87 13.54
C SER A 20 -4.19 0.13 12.33
N CYS A 21 -3.69 0.86 11.34
CA CYS A 21 -3.16 0.26 10.12
C CYS A 21 -2.09 1.15 9.49
N VAL A 22 -1.02 0.54 9.01
CA VAL A 22 -0.04 1.21 8.14
C VAL A 22 -0.46 0.96 6.70
N ILE A 23 -0.56 2.02 5.92
CA ILE A 23 -0.90 1.96 4.50
C ILE A 23 0.36 2.20 3.69
N ALA A 24 0.75 1.23 2.88
CA ALA A 24 1.86 1.41 1.93
C ALA A 24 1.39 2.38 0.84
N PHE A 25 1.88 3.61 0.88
CA PHE A 25 1.38 4.70 0.06
C PHE A 25 2.42 5.15 -0.96
N SER A 26 2.18 4.85 -2.23
CA SER A 26 3.07 5.23 -3.33
C SER A 26 2.69 6.55 -4.01
N GLY A 27 1.49 7.06 -3.73
CA GLY A 27 0.93 8.22 -4.44
C GLY A 27 0.15 7.87 -5.71
N GLY A 28 0.13 6.61 -6.11
CA GLY A 28 -0.69 6.15 -7.24
C GLY A 28 -2.16 6.08 -6.88
N VAL A 29 -3.03 5.92 -7.90
CA VAL A 29 -4.49 5.98 -7.69
C VAL A 29 -5.01 4.91 -6.74
N ASP A 30 -4.48 3.69 -6.82
CA ASP A 30 -4.95 2.59 -5.96
C ASP A 30 -4.63 2.87 -4.49
N SER A 31 -3.38 3.20 -4.19
CA SER A 31 -2.97 3.48 -2.82
C SER A 31 -3.59 4.77 -2.28
N THR A 32 -3.91 5.72 -3.16
CA THR A 32 -4.60 6.96 -2.77
C THR A 32 -6.02 6.66 -2.29
N LEU A 33 -6.78 5.86 -3.04
CA LEU A 33 -8.12 5.45 -2.61
C LEU A 33 -8.06 4.66 -1.31
N LEU A 34 -7.11 3.72 -1.22
CA LEU A 34 -6.91 2.90 -0.04
C LEU A 34 -6.65 3.78 1.20
N LEU A 35 -5.73 4.72 1.07
CA LEU A 35 -5.36 5.61 2.17
C LEU A 35 -6.52 6.51 2.58
N ALA A 36 -7.23 7.11 1.61
CA ALA A 36 -8.37 7.96 1.90
C ALA A 36 -9.45 7.19 2.67
N SER A 37 -9.74 5.95 2.25
CA SER A 37 -10.73 5.10 2.91
C SER A 37 -10.29 4.70 4.32
N ALA A 38 -9.02 4.38 4.50
CA ALA A 38 -8.47 4.05 5.81
C ALA A 38 -8.54 5.26 6.75
N HIS A 39 -8.18 6.43 6.26
CA HIS A 39 -8.23 7.65 7.05
C HIS A 39 -9.65 8.03 7.44
N ASP A 40 -10.62 7.86 6.54
CA ASP A 40 -12.04 8.10 6.85
C ASP A 40 -12.52 7.18 7.97
N ALA A 41 -12.06 5.93 7.99
CA ALA A 41 -12.49 4.94 8.98
C ALA A 41 -11.72 5.02 10.30
N LEU A 42 -10.43 5.31 10.25
CA LEU A 42 -9.52 5.21 11.40
C LEU A 42 -9.00 6.54 11.91
N GLY A 43 -9.14 7.63 11.13
CA GLY A 43 -8.58 8.92 11.51
C GLY A 43 -7.08 8.85 11.75
N LYS A 44 -6.63 9.31 12.91
CA LYS A 44 -5.20 9.33 13.28
C LYS A 44 -4.57 7.93 13.41
N ASN A 45 -5.40 6.89 13.44
CA ASN A 45 -4.92 5.51 13.53
C ASN A 45 -4.60 4.89 12.17
N ALA A 46 -4.82 5.63 11.08
CA ALA A 46 -4.31 5.30 9.75
C ALA A 46 -3.01 6.07 9.54
N LEU A 47 -1.93 5.35 9.26
CA LEU A 47 -0.62 5.94 9.03
C LEU A 47 -0.15 5.59 7.62
N ALA A 48 0.13 6.62 6.81
CA ALA A 48 0.69 6.42 5.48
C ALA A 48 2.20 6.26 5.59
N LEU A 49 2.74 5.27 4.90
CA LEU A 49 4.18 5.06 4.86
C LEU A 49 4.63 4.96 3.41
N THR A 50 5.53 5.84 3.03
CA THR A 50 6.07 5.92 1.67
C THR A 50 7.53 5.50 1.69
N ILE A 51 7.88 4.60 0.77
CA ILE A 51 9.28 4.23 0.55
C ILE A 51 9.84 5.17 -0.51
N ARG A 52 10.89 5.89 -0.15
CA ARG A 52 11.61 6.77 -1.08
C ARG A 52 12.88 6.07 -1.53
N ALA A 53 13.01 5.90 -2.84
CA ALA A 53 14.15 5.23 -3.43
C ALA A 53 14.58 5.94 -4.72
N SER A 54 15.88 5.85 -5.04
CA SER A 54 16.43 6.48 -6.25
C SER A 54 15.81 5.96 -7.54
N VAL A 55 15.28 4.72 -7.52
CA VAL A 55 14.64 4.10 -8.68
C VAL A 55 13.19 4.57 -8.90
N PHE A 56 12.61 5.29 -7.94
CA PHE A 56 11.25 5.81 -8.05
C PHE A 56 11.30 7.30 -8.42
N PRO A 57 10.36 7.80 -9.24
CA PRO A 57 10.31 9.22 -9.57
C PRO A 57 10.11 10.08 -8.33
N LYS A 58 10.89 11.16 -8.21
CA LYS A 58 10.76 12.12 -7.11
C LYS A 58 9.36 12.74 -7.06
N SER A 59 8.75 12.94 -8.23
CA SER A 59 7.40 13.51 -8.34
C SER A 59 6.34 12.67 -7.62
N GLU A 60 6.52 11.35 -7.59
CA GLU A 60 5.60 10.46 -6.86
C GLU A 60 5.69 10.68 -5.35
N THR A 61 6.92 10.77 -4.83
CA THR A 61 7.14 11.05 -3.39
C THR A 61 6.61 12.43 -3.01
N ASP A 62 6.89 13.44 -3.82
CA ASP A 62 6.41 14.80 -3.57
C ASP A 62 4.89 14.87 -3.58
N GLY A 63 4.24 14.15 -4.50
CA GLY A 63 2.78 14.05 -4.59
C GLY A 63 2.19 13.36 -3.36
N ALA A 64 2.84 12.30 -2.89
CA ALA A 64 2.42 11.59 -1.67
C ALA A 64 2.50 12.50 -0.45
N ILE A 65 3.58 13.25 -0.30
CA ILE A 65 3.76 14.19 0.81
C ILE A 65 2.66 15.25 0.78
N ARG A 66 2.40 15.83 -0.38
CA ARG A 66 1.38 16.88 -0.54
C ARG A 66 -0.01 16.35 -0.19
N PHE A 67 -0.37 15.18 -0.69
CA PHE A 67 -1.67 14.56 -0.41
C PHE A 67 -1.89 14.41 1.10
N CYS A 68 -0.90 13.90 1.80
CA CYS A 68 -1.01 13.68 3.24
C CYS A 68 -1.06 15.00 4.03
N GLN A 69 -0.27 15.99 3.61
CA GLN A 69 -0.28 17.32 4.25
C GLN A 69 -1.63 18.00 4.10
N GLU A 70 -2.20 17.97 2.89
CA GLU A 70 -3.48 18.63 2.60
C GLU A 70 -4.64 18.01 3.38
N ARG A 71 -4.55 16.73 3.72
CA ARG A 71 -5.60 15.98 4.41
C ARG A 71 -5.30 15.74 5.88
N ALA A 72 -4.18 16.22 6.39
CA ALA A 72 -3.74 16.02 7.77
C ALA A 72 -3.63 14.54 8.14
N ILE A 73 -3.11 13.74 7.22
CA ILE A 73 -2.87 12.29 7.44
C ILE A 73 -1.47 12.11 7.98
N ARG A 74 -1.31 11.27 9.00
CA ARG A 74 0.01 10.90 9.52
C ARG A 74 0.80 10.22 8.42
N HIS A 75 2.02 10.71 8.17
CA HIS A 75 2.84 10.23 7.06
C HIS A 75 4.29 10.05 7.51
N GLU A 76 4.84 8.89 7.22
CA GLU A 76 6.25 8.57 7.44
C GLU A 76 6.92 8.21 6.12
N ILE A 77 8.18 8.57 5.97
CA ILE A 77 8.96 8.25 4.78
C ILE A 77 10.18 7.46 5.21
N ILE A 78 10.41 6.33 4.54
CA ILE A 78 11.60 5.50 4.75
C ILE A 78 12.42 5.51 3.46
N ASP A 79 13.69 5.88 3.57
CA ASP A 79 14.62 5.81 2.46
C ASP A 79 15.11 4.38 2.28
N PHE A 80 15.13 3.93 1.03
CA PHE A 80 15.55 2.59 0.68
C PHE A 80 16.17 2.60 -0.71
N ASP A 81 17.31 1.94 -0.87
CA ASP A 81 17.94 1.81 -2.17
C ASP A 81 17.97 0.33 -2.60
N PRO A 82 17.11 -0.06 -3.58
CA PRO A 82 17.11 -1.44 -4.07
C PRO A 82 18.44 -1.85 -4.69
N LEU A 83 19.24 -0.90 -5.14
CA LEU A 83 20.57 -1.20 -5.72
C LEU A 83 21.55 -1.72 -4.68
N GLU A 84 21.27 -1.56 -3.39
CA GLU A 84 22.06 -2.14 -2.31
C GLU A 84 21.81 -3.64 -2.13
N LEU A 85 20.72 -4.16 -2.74
CA LEU A 85 20.40 -5.58 -2.68
C LEU A 85 21.17 -6.33 -3.75
N SER A 86 21.93 -7.36 -3.35
CA SER A 86 22.67 -8.19 -4.30
C SER A 86 21.74 -8.90 -5.26
N GLU A 87 20.58 -9.35 -4.79
CA GLU A 87 19.56 -10.01 -5.60
C GLU A 87 19.00 -9.07 -6.69
N PHE A 88 18.81 -7.79 -6.38
CA PHE A 88 18.32 -6.79 -7.34
C PHE A 88 19.41 -6.48 -8.37
N CYS A 89 20.65 -6.28 -7.93
CA CYS A 89 21.78 -5.98 -8.79
C CYS A 89 22.12 -7.13 -9.72
N ALA A 90 21.89 -8.36 -9.29
CA ALA A 90 22.07 -9.56 -10.12
C ALA A 90 20.98 -9.69 -11.21
N ASN A 91 19.93 -8.87 -11.14
CA ASN A 91 18.84 -8.83 -12.11
C ASN A 91 18.20 -10.20 -12.37
N PRO A 92 17.80 -10.95 -11.30
CA PRO A 92 17.18 -12.26 -11.48
C PRO A 92 15.77 -12.15 -12.04
N PRO A 93 15.19 -13.26 -12.58
CA PRO A 93 13.80 -13.24 -13.06
C PRO A 93 12.78 -12.81 -12.00
N ASN A 94 13.04 -13.08 -10.71
CA ASN A 94 12.14 -12.69 -9.62
C ASN A 94 12.56 -11.38 -8.95
N ARG A 95 13.12 -10.45 -9.70
CA ARG A 95 13.55 -9.15 -9.16
C ARG A 95 12.44 -8.44 -8.40
N CYS A 96 11.19 -8.48 -8.92
CA CYS A 96 10.03 -7.87 -8.25
C CYS A 96 9.76 -8.50 -6.89
N TYR A 97 9.94 -9.81 -6.76
CA TYR A 97 9.78 -10.51 -5.48
C TYR A 97 10.79 -9.99 -4.45
N TYR A 98 12.07 -9.94 -4.81
CA TYR A 98 13.12 -9.50 -3.89
C TYR A 98 12.97 -8.03 -3.50
N CYS A 99 12.61 -7.19 -4.46
CA CYS A 99 12.35 -5.77 -4.21
C CYS A 99 11.19 -5.58 -3.23
N LYS A 100 10.06 -6.23 -3.48
CA LYS A 100 8.89 -6.16 -2.59
C LYS A 100 9.18 -6.76 -1.23
N LYS A 101 9.88 -7.86 -1.17
CA LYS A 101 10.27 -8.50 0.09
C LYS A 101 11.08 -7.52 0.96
N ALA A 102 12.06 -6.85 0.38
CA ALA A 102 12.88 -5.89 1.11
C ALA A 102 12.06 -4.68 1.57
N ILE A 103 11.20 -4.14 0.70
CA ILE A 103 10.35 -3.00 1.02
C ILE A 103 9.39 -3.34 2.16
N PHE A 104 8.66 -4.45 2.04
CA PHE A 104 7.65 -4.81 3.04
C PHE A 104 8.26 -5.33 4.33
N ALA A 105 9.48 -5.88 4.30
CA ALA A 105 10.22 -6.17 5.53
C ALA A 105 10.42 -4.88 6.35
N ARG A 106 10.78 -3.79 5.69
CA ARG A 106 10.96 -2.48 6.36
C ARG A 106 9.64 -1.92 6.86
N ILE A 107 8.58 -2.01 6.06
CA ILE A 107 7.26 -1.51 6.44
C ILE A 107 6.70 -2.30 7.63
N CYS A 108 6.79 -3.61 7.58
CA CYS A 108 6.29 -4.47 8.66
C CYS A 108 7.10 -4.29 9.95
N ASN A 109 8.42 -4.10 9.83
CA ASN A 109 9.26 -3.80 10.97
C ASN A 109 8.87 -2.47 11.63
N PHE A 110 8.60 -1.44 10.81
CA PHE A 110 8.11 -0.16 11.30
C PHE A 110 6.77 -0.31 12.03
N ALA A 111 5.83 -1.05 11.44
CA ALA A 111 4.53 -1.29 12.04
C ALA A 111 4.68 -2.00 13.39
N GLN A 112 5.51 -3.02 13.46
CA GLN A 112 5.76 -3.77 14.69
C GLN A 112 6.37 -2.88 15.78
N LYS A 113 7.33 -2.06 15.44
CA LYS A 113 7.97 -1.14 16.39
C LYS A 113 7.00 -0.10 16.94
N ASN A 114 5.97 0.25 16.18
CA ASN A 114 4.97 1.23 16.56
C ASN A 114 3.67 0.59 17.07
N SER A 115 3.68 -0.73 17.28
CA SER A 115 2.54 -1.50 17.79
C SER A 115 1.30 -1.37 16.90
N ILE A 116 1.51 -1.32 15.58
CA ILE A 116 0.44 -1.28 14.60
C ILE A 116 0.28 -2.68 14.01
N PRO A 117 -0.89 -3.35 14.23
CA PRO A 117 -1.03 -4.77 13.89
C PRO A 117 -1.29 -5.08 12.43
N PHE A 118 -1.67 -4.09 11.61
CA PHE A 118 -2.03 -4.32 10.21
C PHE A 118 -1.19 -3.47 9.27
N VAL A 119 -0.81 -4.08 8.14
CA VAL A 119 -0.17 -3.40 7.01
C VAL A 119 -1.01 -3.71 5.78
N ALA A 120 -1.43 -2.68 5.06
CA ALA A 120 -2.26 -2.80 3.86
C ALA A 120 -1.55 -2.20 2.64
N GLU A 121 -1.81 -2.76 1.48
CA GLU A 121 -1.27 -2.27 0.22
C GLU A 121 -2.37 -2.23 -0.86
N GLY A 122 -2.11 -1.56 -1.97
CA GLY A 122 -3.13 -1.14 -2.93
C GLY A 122 -3.42 -2.07 -4.11
N SER A 123 -3.10 -3.36 -4.02
CA SER A 123 -3.46 -4.30 -5.10
C SER A 123 -4.97 -4.43 -5.26
N ASN A 124 -5.43 -4.46 -6.50
CA ASN A 124 -6.83 -4.64 -6.87
C ASN A 124 -7.04 -5.97 -7.61
N LEU A 125 -8.29 -6.25 -8.05
CA LEU A 125 -8.61 -7.53 -8.72
C LEU A 125 -7.88 -7.71 -10.06
N ASP A 126 -7.58 -6.62 -10.77
CA ASP A 126 -6.91 -6.73 -12.06
C ASP A 126 -5.45 -7.20 -11.92
N ASP A 127 -4.87 -7.02 -10.75
CA ASP A 127 -3.53 -7.52 -10.44
C ASP A 127 -3.49 -9.05 -10.32
N ASP A 128 -4.62 -9.71 -10.12
CA ASP A 128 -4.71 -11.17 -10.05
C ASP A 128 -4.54 -11.85 -11.41
N LYS A 129 -4.75 -11.12 -12.50
CA LYS A 129 -4.68 -11.67 -13.86
C LYS A 129 -3.26 -11.97 -14.31
N ASP A 130 -2.29 -11.29 -13.72
CA ASP A 130 -0.89 -11.41 -14.09
C ASP A 130 -0.14 -12.22 -13.03
N PHE A 131 0.84 -13.01 -13.46
CA PHE A 131 1.75 -13.63 -12.51
C PHE A 131 2.60 -12.54 -11.85
N ARG A 132 2.50 -12.44 -10.52
CA ARG A 132 3.17 -11.40 -9.74
C ARG A 132 4.04 -12.04 -8.66
N PRO A 133 5.35 -12.22 -8.90
CA PRO A 133 6.25 -12.72 -7.85
C PRO A 133 6.20 -11.85 -6.58
N GLY A 134 5.97 -10.53 -6.74
CA GLY A 134 5.83 -9.61 -5.62
C GLY A 134 4.67 -9.93 -4.71
N ARG A 135 3.59 -10.55 -5.22
CA ARG A 135 2.44 -10.94 -4.41
C ARG A 135 2.81 -12.00 -3.37
N LYS A 136 3.69 -12.91 -3.74
CA LYS A 136 4.20 -13.92 -2.81
C LYS A 136 4.89 -13.26 -1.61
N ALA A 137 5.65 -12.19 -1.85
CA ALA A 137 6.30 -11.45 -0.77
C ALA A 137 5.27 -10.85 0.19
N LEU A 138 4.16 -10.30 -0.33
CA LEU A 138 3.09 -9.74 0.50
C LEU A 138 2.45 -10.81 1.38
N GLU A 139 2.17 -11.99 0.82
CA GLU A 139 1.58 -13.10 1.57
C GLU A 139 2.51 -13.60 2.68
N GLU A 140 3.81 -13.65 2.43
CA GLU A 140 4.80 -14.06 3.42
C GLU A 140 4.83 -13.16 4.65
N PHE A 141 4.57 -11.85 4.47
CA PHE A 141 4.56 -10.88 5.57
C PHE A 141 3.18 -10.65 6.17
N GLY A 142 2.15 -11.32 5.66
CA GLY A 142 0.79 -11.11 6.15
C GLY A 142 0.22 -9.74 5.80
N VAL A 143 0.73 -9.10 4.76
CA VAL A 143 0.22 -7.82 4.26
C VAL A 143 -1.13 -8.06 3.59
N ILE A 144 -2.11 -7.24 3.92
CA ILE A 144 -3.46 -7.38 3.37
C ILE A 144 -3.65 -6.47 2.16
N SER A 145 -4.58 -6.86 1.29
CA SER A 145 -4.94 -6.13 0.08
C SER A 145 -6.43 -5.81 0.11
N PRO A 146 -6.85 -4.77 0.87
CA PRO A 146 -8.27 -4.52 1.10
C PRO A 146 -9.06 -4.17 -0.16
N LEU A 147 -8.46 -3.52 -1.15
CA LEU A 147 -9.14 -3.24 -2.43
C LEU A 147 -9.50 -4.54 -3.13
N ARG A 148 -8.60 -5.50 -3.14
CA ARG A 148 -8.86 -6.82 -3.73
C ARG A 148 -9.91 -7.58 -2.94
N GLU A 149 -9.83 -7.54 -1.61
CA GLU A 149 -10.83 -8.16 -0.73
C GLU A 149 -12.24 -7.60 -0.99
N ALA A 150 -12.34 -6.29 -1.23
CA ALA A 150 -13.60 -5.62 -1.53
C ALA A 150 -13.99 -5.67 -3.01
N GLN A 151 -13.24 -6.45 -3.82
CA GLN A 151 -13.52 -6.71 -5.23
C GLN A 151 -13.42 -5.48 -6.14
N PHE A 152 -12.54 -4.54 -5.80
CA PHE A 152 -12.26 -3.40 -6.67
C PHE A 152 -11.45 -3.82 -7.89
N ARG A 153 -11.92 -3.38 -9.05
CA ARG A 153 -11.14 -3.39 -10.29
C ARG A 153 -10.55 -2.01 -10.52
N LYS A 154 -9.62 -1.88 -11.45
CA LYS A 154 -8.99 -0.58 -11.76
C LYS A 154 -10.04 0.47 -12.15
N SER A 155 -11.06 0.06 -12.90
CA SER A 155 -12.16 0.97 -13.28
C SER A 155 -12.94 1.48 -12.07
N ASP A 156 -13.16 0.63 -11.07
CA ASP A 156 -13.84 1.01 -9.82
C ASP A 156 -13.01 2.02 -9.03
N VAL A 157 -11.69 1.81 -8.98
CA VAL A 157 -10.78 2.72 -8.29
C VAL A 157 -10.83 4.11 -8.93
N ARG A 158 -10.72 4.17 -10.25
CA ARG A 158 -10.76 5.44 -10.99
C ARG A 158 -12.08 6.18 -10.79
N GLY A 159 -13.19 5.44 -10.77
CA GLY A 159 -14.52 6.03 -10.58
C GLY A 159 -14.80 6.49 -9.16
N SER A 160 -13.96 6.08 -8.18
CA SER A 160 -14.14 6.41 -6.76
C SER A 160 -13.31 7.62 -6.30
N LEU A 161 -12.46 8.14 -7.18
CA LEU A 161 -11.58 9.27 -6.86
C LEU A 161 -12.17 10.62 -7.28
#